data_9a02be380afc7ade2bc13d33262dd885
#
_entry.id   9a02be380afc7ade2bc13d33262dd885
#
_cell.length_a   1.000
_cell.length_b   1.000
_cell.length_c   1.000
_cell.angle_alpha   90.00
_cell.angle_beta   90.00
_cell.angle_gamma   90.00
#
_symmetry.space_group_name_H-M   'P 1'
#
loop_
_entity.id
_entity.type
_entity.pdbx_description
1 polymer ?
#
loop_
_entity_poly.entity_id
_entity_poly.type
_entity_poly.pdbx_seq_one_letter_code
_entity_poly.pdbx_strand_id
1 'polypeptide(L)'
;MKSLNEDLKTGQFKQIYLLYGEEAYLKKLYKNRFVKAMVPEGDTMNYRYFEGKNTNPKEIIDLAETLPFFAERRLIVLENTGFLKNATPELAEYLKNMPETTYMIFVESELDKRGKLYKVIKEKGHIVELKRQDEKTLIRWILGMAKKEKLQMSEAAVRYLLAKIGNDMENLGQELEKLFCYCMNHTEITAADIDEICTTQIGNHIFDMVDAVAAKEQKKALDYYYDLLTLKEPPMRILYLLTRQFRILMEVKEMDRTGVPPKEIAAKVGIMPFLVGKYRAQAKAFTRKELRGIVEAGVQTEEDVKTGKMGDILSVELFLVQYSSKREK
;
A
#
# COMPACT_ATOMS: atom_id res chain seq x y z
N MET A 1 2.60 -7.93 -15.57
CA MET A 1 1.24 -7.38 -15.76
C MET A 1 0.75 -7.41 -17.22
N LYS A 2 1.56 -7.01 -18.22
CA LYS A 2 1.13 -7.06 -19.64
C LYS A 2 0.74 -8.48 -20.06
N SER A 3 1.58 -9.46 -19.74
CA SER A 3 1.35 -10.88 -20.02
C SER A 3 0.08 -11.44 -19.35
N LEU A 4 -0.16 -11.11 -18.06
CA LEU A 4 -1.39 -11.53 -17.38
C LEU A 4 -2.66 -10.96 -18.06
N ASN A 5 -2.59 -9.69 -18.51
CA ASN A 5 -3.71 -9.08 -19.23
C ASN A 5 -3.92 -9.71 -20.62
N GLU A 6 -2.85 -10.16 -21.26
CA GLU A 6 -2.91 -10.87 -22.53
C GLU A 6 -3.56 -12.25 -22.37
N ASP A 7 -3.11 -13.03 -21.37
CA ASP A 7 -3.70 -14.32 -21.04
C ASP A 7 -5.20 -14.19 -20.72
N LEU A 8 -5.57 -13.18 -19.90
CA LEU A 8 -6.98 -12.89 -19.58
C LEU A 8 -7.80 -12.43 -20.78
N LYS A 9 -7.20 -11.75 -21.76
CA LYS A 9 -7.89 -11.28 -22.97
C LYS A 9 -8.07 -12.38 -24.00
N THR A 10 -7.07 -13.24 -24.15
CA THR A 10 -7.07 -14.32 -25.14
C THR A 10 -7.75 -15.59 -24.65
N GLY A 11 -7.90 -15.77 -23.34
CA GLY A 11 -8.36 -17.00 -22.72
C GLY A 11 -7.32 -18.14 -22.75
N GLN A 12 -6.08 -17.85 -23.17
CA GLN A 12 -4.99 -18.82 -23.23
C GLN A 12 -4.23 -18.85 -21.92
N PHE A 13 -4.71 -19.65 -20.98
CA PHE A 13 -4.14 -19.73 -19.64
C PHE A 13 -2.98 -20.72 -19.57
N LYS A 14 -1.96 -20.37 -18.76
CA LYS A 14 -0.94 -21.31 -18.30
C LYS A 14 -1.48 -22.15 -17.15
N GLN A 15 -1.05 -23.39 -17.04
CA GLN A 15 -1.50 -24.27 -15.95
C GLN A 15 -1.09 -23.77 -14.56
N ILE A 16 0.04 -23.08 -14.46
CA ILE A 16 0.58 -22.61 -13.18
C ILE A 16 0.87 -21.13 -13.25
N TYR A 17 0.31 -20.36 -12.31
CA TYR A 17 0.64 -18.96 -12.08
C TYR A 17 1.22 -18.77 -10.69
N LEU A 18 2.23 -17.90 -10.58
CA LEU A 18 2.73 -17.39 -9.31
C LEU A 18 2.63 -15.87 -9.30
N LEU A 19 1.73 -15.35 -8.49
CA LEU A 19 1.56 -13.92 -8.22
C LEU A 19 2.22 -13.62 -6.88
N TYR A 20 3.30 -12.86 -6.86
CA TYR A 20 4.00 -12.56 -5.60
C TYR A 20 4.46 -11.10 -5.54
N GLY A 21 4.80 -10.62 -4.37
CA GLY A 21 5.33 -9.27 -4.15
C GLY A 21 4.55 -8.46 -3.13
N GLU A 22 4.93 -7.20 -3.01
CA GLU A 22 4.46 -6.29 -1.96
C GLU A 22 3.07 -5.72 -2.22
N GLU A 23 2.62 -5.66 -3.50
CA GLU A 23 1.36 -5.01 -3.85
C GLU A 23 0.17 -5.97 -3.67
N ALA A 24 -0.43 -5.91 -2.48
CA ALA A 24 -1.54 -6.79 -2.10
C ALA A 24 -2.79 -6.59 -2.98
N TYR A 25 -3.11 -5.33 -3.33
CA TYR A 25 -4.23 -5.00 -4.19
C TYR A 25 -4.13 -5.68 -5.56
N LEU A 26 -2.97 -5.61 -6.20
CA LEU A 26 -2.78 -6.22 -7.52
C LEU A 26 -2.82 -7.75 -7.46
N LYS A 27 -2.27 -8.36 -6.38
CA LYS A 27 -2.40 -9.81 -6.17
C LYS A 27 -3.86 -10.23 -6.11
N LYS A 28 -4.66 -9.57 -5.27
CA LYS A 28 -6.10 -9.80 -5.12
C LYS A 28 -6.86 -9.56 -6.44
N LEU A 29 -6.57 -8.44 -7.11
CA LEU A 29 -7.19 -8.08 -8.38
C LEU A 29 -6.96 -9.15 -9.45
N TYR A 30 -5.71 -9.55 -9.69
CA TYR A 30 -5.41 -10.56 -10.72
C TYR A 30 -5.91 -11.94 -10.33
N LYS A 31 -5.76 -12.36 -9.07
CA LYS A 31 -6.37 -13.59 -8.57
C LYS A 31 -7.86 -13.66 -8.93
N ASN A 32 -8.62 -12.63 -8.53
CA ASN A 32 -10.08 -12.60 -8.76
C ASN A 32 -10.44 -12.57 -10.27
N ARG A 33 -9.66 -11.86 -11.08
CA ARG A 33 -9.87 -11.83 -12.55
C ARG A 33 -9.62 -13.19 -13.19
N PHE A 34 -8.58 -13.92 -12.76
CA PHE A 34 -8.31 -15.27 -13.23
C PHE A 34 -9.40 -16.24 -12.78
N VAL A 35 -9.81 -16.19 -11.50
CA VAL A 35 -10.92 -17.03 -11.01
C VAL A 35 -12.17 -16.80 -11.85
N LYS A 36 -12.57 -15.53 -12.05
CA LYS A 36 -13.75 -15.18 -12.85
C LYS A 36 -13.64 -15.59 -14.34
N ALA A 37 -12.42 -15.61 -14.89
CA ALA A 37 -12.20 -15.98 -16.29
C ALA A 37 -12.09 -17.49 -16.51
N MET A 38 -11.69 -18.25 -15.49
CA MET A 38 -11.39 -19.69 -15.60
C MET A 38 -12.49 -20.58 -15.04
N VAL A 39 -13.33 -20.05 -14.15
CA VAL A 39 -14.37 -20.79 -13.42
C VAL A 39 -15.72 -20.12 -13.63
N PRO A 40 -16.78 -20.84 -14.02
CA PRO A 40 -18.13 -20.31 -14.07
C PRO A 40 -18.59 -19.81 -12.69
N GLU A 41 -19.40 -18.77 -12.67
CA GLU A 41 -19.96 -18.23 -11.44
C GLU A 41 -20.81 -19.29 -10.72
N GLY A 42 -20.51 -19.52 -9.41
CA GLY A 42 -21.20 -20.54 -8.60
C GLY A 42 -20.65 -21.96 -8.71
N ASP A 43 -19.64 -22.21 -9.54
CA ASP A 43 -19.01 -23.54 -9.59
C ASP A 43 -18.10 -23.78 -8.40
N THR A 44 -18.62 -24.50 -7.40
CA THR A 44 -17.88 -24.91 -6.19
C THR A 44 -17.22 -26.29 -6.34
N MET A 45 -17.53 -27.04 -7.39
CA MET A 45 -17.01 -28.39 -7.61
C MET A 45 -15.62 -28.35 -8.25
N ASN A 46 -15.40 -27.40 -9.17
CA ASN A 46 -14.14 -27.27 -9.93
C ASN A 46 -13.24 -26.14 -9.43
N TYR A 47 -13.66 -25.40 -8.41
CA TYR A 47 -12.89 -24.36 -7.77
C TYR A 47 -12.60 -24.70 -6.31
N ARG A 48 -11.33 -24.57 -5.91
CA ARG A 48 -10.95 -24.72 -4.52
C ARG A 48 -9.93 -23.65 -4.14
N TYR A 49 -10.13 -23.07 -2.95
CA TYR A 49 -9.27 -22.06 -2.37
C TYR A 49 -8.70 -22.55 -1.05
N PHE A 50 -7.36 -22.48 -0.93
CA PHE A 50 -6.63 -22.79 0.27
C PHE A 50 -5.84 -21.57 0.72
N GLU A 51 -5.89 -21.28 2.02
CA GLU A 51 -5.20 -20.14 2.60
C GLU A 51 -4.47 -20.52 3.88
N GLY A 52 -3.27 -19.93 4.05
CA GLY A 52 -2.52 -20.01 5.28
C GLY A 52 -1.61 -21.22 5.41
N LYS A 53 -0.74 -21.14 6.43
CA LYS A 53 0.39 -22.07 6.63
C LYS A 53 0.00 -23.48 7.08
N ASN A 54 -1.25 -23.67 7.51
CA ASN A 54 -1.74 -24.97 7.96
C ASN A 54 -2.29 -25.83 6.80
N THR A 55 -2.19 -25.35 5.57
CA THR A 55 -2.60 -26.08 4.38
C THR A 55 -1.74 -27.32 4.17
N ASN A 56 -2.38 -28.48 3.95
CA ASN A 56 -1.69 -29.76 3.74
C ASN A 56 -1.40 -29.96 2.24
N PRO A 57 -0.12 -30.11 1.83
CA PRO A 57 0.22 -30.36 0.43
C PRO A 57 -0.39 -31.64 -0.15
N LYS A 58 -0.59 -32.70 0.65
CA LYS A 58 -1.18 -33.96 0.20
C LYS A 58 -2.65 -33.77 -0.19
N GLU A 59 -3.42 -33.02 0.61
CA GLU A 59 -4.83 -32.72 0.30
C GLU A 59 -4.94 -31.96 -1.05
N ILE A 60 -4.01 -31.07 -1.32
CA ILE A 60 -3.96 -30.34 -2.59
C ILE A 60 -3.68 -31.31 -3.75
N ILE A 61 -2.71 -32.18 -3.59
CA ILE A 61 -2.33 -33.17 -4.61
C ILE A 61 -3.49 -34.12 -4.88
N ASP A 62 -4.09 -34.69 -3.84
CA ASP A 62 -5.22 -35.61 -3.96
C ASP A 62 -6.40 -34.96 -4.71
N LEU A 63 -6.70 -33.69 -4.39
CA LEU A 63 -7.73 -32.93 -5.10
C LEU A 63 -7.34 -32.65 -6.55
N ALA A 64 -6.09 -32.31 -6.80
CA ALA A 64 -5.58 -31.95 -8.12
C ALA A 64 -5.54 -33.14 -9.10
N GLU A 65 -5.44 -34.38 -8.60
CA GLU A 65 -5.52 -35.63 -9.38
C GLU A 65 -6.96 -35.98 -9.79
N THR A 66 -7.97 -35.40 -9.13
CA THR A 66 -9.35 -35.66 -9.51
C THR A 66 -9.73 -34.93 -10.79
N LEU A 67 -10.44 -35.62 -11.70
CA LEU A 67 -10.94 -34.99 -12.93
C LEU A 67 -11.95 -33.87 -12.61
N PRO A 68 -11.99 -32.82 -13.43
CA PRO A 68 -13.04 -31.78 -13.32
C PRO A 68 -14.44 -32.42 -13.46
N PHE A 69 -15.39 -31.90 -12.68
CA PHE A 69 -16.77 -32.36 -12.72
C PHE A 69 -17.57 -31.54 -13.73
N PHE A 70 -17.93 -32.16 -14.85
CA PHE A 70 -18.65 -31.50 -15.98
C PHE A 70 -18.07 -30.16 -16.44
N ALA A 71 -16.74 -29.99 -16.35
CA ALA A 71 -16.03 -28.78 -16.77
C ALA A 71 -14.74 -29.13 -17.49
N GLU A 72 -14.19 -28.17 -18.24
CA GLU A 72 -12.93 -28.35 -18.97
C GLU A 72 -11.70 -28.32 -18.03
N ARG A 73 -11.84 -27.70 -16.88
CA ARG A 73 -10.69 -27.45 -15.98
C ARG A 73 -11.10 -27.39 -14.52
N ARG A 74 -10.14 -27.73 -13.68
CA ARG A 74 -10.17 -27.52 -12.23
C ARG A 74 -9.18 -26.40 -11.88
N LEU A 75 -9.62 -25.45 -11.05
CA LEU A 75 -8.78 -24.36 -10.57
C LEU A 75 -8.56 -24.48 -9.06
N ILE A 76 -7.30 -24.51 -8.66
CA ILE A 76 -6.87 -24.50 -7.26
C ILE A 76 -6.09 -23.20 -7.01
N VAL A 77 -6.54 -22.41 -6.04
CA VAL A 77 -5.88 -21.18 -5.62
C VAL A 77 -5.24 -21.41 -4.25
N LEU A 78 -3.95 -21.08 -4.15
CA LEU A 78 -3.12 -21.28 -2.96
C LEU A 78 -2.60 -19.92 -2.51
N GLU A 79 -3.12 -19.40 -1.39
CA GLU A 79 -2.78 -18.05 -0.93
C GLU A 79 -2.08 -18.09 0.44
N ASN A 80 -0.90 -17.45 0.53
CA ASN A 80 -0.11 -17.32 1.76
C ASN A 80 0.15 -18.66 2.49
N THR A 81 0.27 -19.73 1.72
CA THR A 81 0.50 -21.09 2.25
C THR A 81 1.90 -21.28 2.82
N GLY A 82 2.84 -20.43 2.39
CA GLY A 82 4.24 -20.53 2.78
C GLY A 82 5.01 -21.65 2.09
N PHE A 83 4.42 -22.37 1.14
CA PHE A 83 5.10 -23.47 0.41
C PHE A 83 6.31 -23.00 -0.39
N LEU A 84 6.31 -21.75 -0.83
CA LEU A 84 7.44 -21.15 -1.55
C LEU A 84 8.53 -20.60 -0.62
N LYS A 85 8.27 -20.51 0.68
CA LYS A 85 9.25 -20.13 1.70
C LYS A 85 9.86 -21.35 2.39
N ASN A 86 9.01 -22.35 2.65
CA ASN A 86 9.39 -23.61 3.25
C ASN A 86 9.60 -24.68 2.17
N ALA A 87 10.43 -25.67 2.45
CA ALA A 87 10.65 -26.77 1.52
C ALA A 87 9.37 -27.63 1.42
N THR A 88 8.79 -27.73 0.23
CA THR A 88 7.65 -28.58 -0.08
C THR A 88 7.97 -29.47 -1.29
N PRO A 89 8.83 -30.48 -1.09
CA PRO A 89 9.34 -31.31 -2.19
C PRO A 89 8.24 -32.13 -2.87
N GLU A 90 7.23 -32.57 -2.14
CA GLU A 90 6.11 -33.34 -2.66
C GLU A 90 5.33 -32.54 -3.73
N LEU A 91 4.96 -31.32 -3.41
CA LEU A 91 4.26 -30.43 -4.36
C LEU A 91 5.16 -30.05 -5.55
N ALA A 92 6.45 -29.85 -5.32
CA ALA A 92 7.39 -29.57 -6.40
C ALA A 92 7.53 -30.74 -7.39
N GLU A 93 7.52 -31.97 -6.90
CA GLU A 93 7.55 -33.16 -7.77
C GLU A 93 6.24 -33.34 -8.52
N TYR A 94 5.11 -33.16 -7.83
CA TYR A 94 3.79 -33.22 -8.40
C TYR A 94 3.58 -32.24 -9.58
N LEU A 95 4.00 -30.98 -9.44
CA LEU A 95 3.84 -29.97 -10.50
C LEU A 95 4.59 -30.32 -11.81
N LYS A 96 5.52 -31.26 -11.78
CA LYS A 96 6.21 -31.69 -13.00
C LYS A 96 5.30 -32.51 -13.93
N ASN A 97 4.34 -33.23 -13.36
CA ASN A 97 3.48 -34.19 -14.06
C ASN A 97 1.99 -33.94 -13.76
N MET A 98 1.60 -32.73 -13.47
CA MET A 98 0.22 -32.33 -13.17
C MET A 98 -0.71 -32.58 -14.38
N PRO A 99 -1.94 -33.08 -14.17
CA PRO A 99 -2.92 -33.27 -15.24
C PRO A 99 -3.19 -32.00 -16.05
N GLU A 100 -3.36 -32.12 -17.35
CA GLU A 100 -3.60 -30.96 -18.24
C GLU A 100 -4.87 -30.17 -17.90
N THR A 101 -5.83 -30.82 -17.28
CA THR A 101 -7.11 -30.22 -16.83
C THR A 101 -7.00 -29.44 -15.52
N THR A 102 -5.88 -29.55 -14.79
CA THR A 102 -5.68 -28.90 -13.49
C THR A 102 -4.88 -27.62 -13.65
N TYR A 103 -5.35 -26.55 -13.02
CA TYR A 103 -4.72 -25.24 -13.00
C TYR A 103 -4.46 -24.78 -11.56
N MET A 104 -3.31 -24.18 -11.32
CA MET A 104 -2.94 -23.69 -9.98
C MET A 104 -2.51 -22.23 -10.02
N ILE A 105 -3.00 -21.44 -9.08
CA ILE A 105 -2.58 -20.06 -8.87
C ILE A 105 -2.00 -19.92 -7.47
N PHE A 106 -0.72 -19.68 -7.37
CA PHE A 106 -0.03 -19.36 -6.13
C PHE A 106 -0.04 -17.85 -5.92
N VAL A 107 -0.46 -17.41 -4.74
CA VAL A 107 -0.48 -16.00 -4.33
C VAL A 107 0.31 -15.88 -3.04
N GLU A 108 1.52 -15.33 -3.12
CA GLU A 108 2.43 -15.30 -1.98
C GLU A 108 2.99 -13.88 -1.75
N SER A 109 3.25 -13.55 -0.50
CA SER A 109 3.90 -12.28 -0.16
C SER A 109 5.41 -12.41 -0.13
N GLU A 110 5.91 -13.53 0.38
CA GLU A 110 7.33 -13.85 0.51
C GLU A 110 7.63 -15.22 -0.09
N LEU A 111 8.79 -15.36 -0.71
CA LEU A 111 9.24 -16.63 -1.28
C LEU A 111 10.76 -16.77 -1.28
N ASP A 112 11.26 -18.01 -1.32
CA ASP A 112 12.68 -18.32 -1.59
C ASP A 112 12.85 -18.73 -3.07
N LYS A 113 13.49 -17.85 -3.84
CA LYS A 113 13.79 -18.09 -5.27
C LYS A 113 14.74 -19.27 -5.52
N ARG A 114 15.41 -19.79 -4.47
CA ARG A 114 16.32 -20.96 -4.55
C ARG A 114 15.57 -22.27 -4.40
N GLY A 115 14.35 -22.23 -3.86
CA GLY A 115 13.54 -23.41 -3.56
C GLY A 115 13.21 -24.25 -4.80
N LYS A 116 13.05 -25.56 -4.61
CA LYS A 116 12.70 -26.50 -5.70
C LYS A 116 11.36 -26.13 -6.34
N LEU A 117 10.35 -25.82 -5.53
CA LEU A 117 9.02 -25.45 -5.99
C LEU A 117 9.05 -24.21 -6.89
N TYR A 118 9.80 -23.17 -6.49
CA TYR A 118 9.96 -21.97 -7.33
C TYR A 118 10.61 -22.30 -8.69
N LYS A 119 11.62 -23.18 -8.71
CA LYS A 119 12.29 -23.57 -9.95
C LYS A 119 11.35 -24.29 -10.92
N VAL A 120 10.53 -25.22 -10.40
CA VAL A 120 9.52 -25.92 -11.22
C VAL A 120 8.47 -24.96 -11.77
N ILE A 121 7.96 -24.05 -10.93
CA ILE A 121 7.01 -23.03 -11.39
C ILE A 121 7.62 -22.10 -12.43
N LYS A 122 8.92 -21.77 -12.29
CA LYS A 122 9.63 -20.95 -13.27
C LYS A 122 9.79 -21.65 -14.64
N GLU A 123 9.93 -22.95 -14.63
CA GLU A 123 10.08 -23.76 -15.85
C GLU A 123 8.74 -23.98 -16.56
N LYS A 124 7.69 -24.34 -15.82
CA LYS A 124 6.40 -24.80 -16.38
C LYS A 124 5.26 -23.77 -16.32
N GLY A 125 5.42 -22.75 -15.53
CA GLY A 125 4.36 -21.77 -15.25
C GLY A 125 4.72 -20.35 -15.63
N HIS A 126 3.93 -19.43 -15.13
CA HIS A 126 4.09 -18.00 -15.32
C HIS A 126 4.26 -17.29 -13.98
N ILE A 127 5.42 -16.66 -13.78
CA ILE A 127 5.76 -15.95 -12.53
C ILE A 127 5.65 -14.45 -12.77
N VAL A 128 4.90 -13.76 -11.93
CA VAL A 128 4.76 -12.29 -11.99
C VAL A 128 4.98 -11.67 -10.62
N GLU A 129 5.98 -10.79 -10.56
CA GLU A 129 6.26 -9.98 -9.37
C GLU A 129 5.43 -8.69 -9.40
N LEU A 130 4.55 -8.54 -8.42
CA LEU A 130 3.65 -7.39 -8.27
C LEU A 130 4.24 -6.45 -7.21
N LYS A 131 5.07 -5.52 -7.68
CA LYS A 131 5.73 -4.50 -6.87
C LYS A 131 4.81 -3.32 -6.66
N ARG A 132 5.11 -2.50 -5.65
CA ARG A 132 4.48 -1.19 -5.50
C ARG A 132 4.63 -0.39 -6.78
N GLN A 133 3.55 0.30 -7.16
CA GLN A 133 3.50 1.00 -8.43
C GLN A 133 4.14 2.38 -8.31
N ASP A 134 4.81 2.81 -9.38
CA ASP A 134 5.30 4.18 -9.48
C ASP A 134 4.16 5.17 -9.79
N GLU A 135 4.41 6.44 -9.55
CA GLU A 135 3.44 7.52 -9.74
C GLU A 135 2.83 7.52 -11.15
N LYS A 136 3.65 7.34 -12.19
CA LYS A 136 3.19 7.31 -13.59
C LYS A 136 2.21 6.17 -13.85
N THR A 137 2.43 5.03 -13.21
CA THR A 137 1.57 3.86 -13.33
C THR A 137 0.27 4.07 -12.55
N LEU A 138 0.34 4.67 -11.35
CA LEU A 138 -0.85 5.03 -10.57
C LEU A 138 -1.70 6.05 -11.30
N ILE A 139 -1.12 7.10 -11.88
CA ILE A 139 -1.86 8.09 -12.68
C ILE A 139 -2.60 7.42 -13.83
N ARG A 140 -1.90 6.57 -14.61
CA ARG A 140 -2.55 5.84 -15.73
C ARG A 140 -3.65 4.90 -15.25
N TRP A 141 -3.46 4.26 -14.11
CA TRP A 141 -4.46 3.37 -13.51
C TRP A 141 -5.71 4.14 -13.09
N ILE A 142 -5.55 5.26 -12.37
CA ILE A 142 -6.67 6.12 -11.92
C ILE A 142 -7.43 6.68 -13.11
N LEU A 143 -6.74 7.25 -14.11
CA LEU A 143 -7.36 7.76 -15.33
C LEU A 143 -8.10 6.65 -16.09
N GLY A 144 -7.54 5.44 -16.11
CA GLY A 144 -8.17 4.27 -16.73
C GLY A 144 -9.45 3.83 -16.00
N MET A 145 -9.50 3.96 -14.67
CA MET A 145 -10.69 3.68 -13.87
C MET A 145 -11.77 4.75 -14.11
N ALA A 146 -11.42 6.03 -14.03
CA ALA A 146 -12.35 7.14 -14.30
C ALA A 146 -12.98 7.01 -15.71
N LYS A 147 -12.16 6.68 -16.71
CA LYS A 147 -12.66 6.47 -18.09
C LYS A 147 -13.66 5.33 -18.20
N LYS A 148 -13.52 4.25 -17.43
CA LYS A 148 -14.51 3.14 -17.42
C LYS A 148 -15.86 3.59 -16.89
N GLU A 149 -15.83 4.48 -15.88
CA GLU A 149 -17.03 5.11 -15.30
C GLU A 149 -17.55 6.29 -16.15
N LYS A 150 -16.96 6.54 -17.33
CA LYS A 150 -17.28 7.64 -18.25
C LYS A 150 -17.06 9.03 -17.65
N LEU A 151 -16.20 9.11 -16.65
CA LEU A 151 -15.80 10.35 -15.98
C LEU A 151 -14.46 10.85 -16.52
N GLN A 152 -14.31 12.17 -16.65
CA GLN A 152 -13.05 12.80 -16.97
C GLN A 152 -12.33 13.19 -15.66
N MET A 153 -11.01 13.16 -15.69
CA MET A 153 -10.18 13.60 -14.58
C MET A 153 -8.86 14.14 -15.14
N SER A 154 -8.47 15.34 -14.74
CA SER A 154 -7.19 15.91 -15.18
C SER A 154 -6.01 15.26 -14.46
N GLU A 155 -4.82 15.23 -15.08
CA GLU A 155 -3.61 14.73 -14.42
C GLU A 155 -3.30 15.53 -13.14
N ALA A 156 -3.62 16.83 -13.11
CA ALA A 156 -3.48 17.68 -11.92
C ALA A 156 -4.39 17.20 -10.78
N ALA A 157 -5.65 16.88 -11.07
CA ALA A 157 -6.59 16.32 -10.09
C ALA A 157 -6.14 14.96 -9.58
N VAL A 158 -5.58 14.09 -10.46
CA VAL A 158 -5.02 12.80 -10.04
C VAL A 158 -3.81 12.99 -9.11
N ARG A 159 -2.91 13.92 -9.41
CA ARG A 159 -1.76 14.22 -8.53
C ARG A 159 -2.22 14.77 -7.19
N TYR A 160 -3.26 15.60 -7.20
CA TYR A 160 -3.87 16.11 -5.99
C TYR A 160 -4.47 14.97 -5.13
N LEU A 161 -5.19 14.05 -5.75
CA LEU A 161 -5.72 12.86 -5.10
C LEU A 161 -4.60 12.02 -4.47
N LEU A 162 -3.54 11.74 -5.22
CA LEU A 162 -2.38 10.99 -4.72
C LEU A 162 -1.67 11.71 -3.57
N ALA A 163 -1.57 13.02 -3.62
CA ALA A 163 -1.01 13.82 -2.54
C ALA A 163 -1.88 13.77 -1.27
N LYS A 164 -3.21 13.70 -1.42
CA LYS A 164 -4.18 13.69 -0.31
C LYS A 164 -4.35 12.30 0.31
N ILE A 165 -4.41 11.24 -0.51
CA ILE A 165 -4.74 9.87 -0.07
C ILE A 165 -3.49 9.00 0.08
N GLY A 166 -2.40 9.35 -0.62
CA GLY A 166 -1.20 8.52 -0.70
C GLY A 166 -1.23 7.56 -1.90
N ASN A 167 -0.37 6.53 -1.84
CA ASN A 167 -0.11 5.63 -2.96
C ASN A 167 -0.50 4.17 -2.69
N ASP A 168 -1.20 3.91 -1.60
CA ASP A 168 -1.77 2.60 -1.32
C ASP A 168 -2.93 2.31 -2.27
N MET A 169 -2.77 1.29 -3.12
CA MET A 169 -3.76 1.02 -4.17
C MET A 169 -5.10 0.53 -3.65
N GLU A 170 -5.14 -0.14 -2.50
CA GLU A 170 -6.41 -0.58 -1.91
C GLU A 170 -7.20 0.62 -1.38
N ASN A 171 -6.53 1.50 -0.65
CA ASN A 171 -7.14 2.74 -0.19
C ASN A 171 -7.55 3.66 -1.35
N LEU A 172 -6.67 3.83 -2.34
CA LEU A 172 -7.00 4.59 -3.57
C LEU A 172 -8.23 4.01 -4.28
N GLY A 173 -8.34 2.68 -4.35
CA GLY A 173 -9.51 2.00 -4.94
C GLY A 173 -10.80 2.36 -4.21
N GLN A 174 -10.81 2.30 -2.89
CA GLN A 174 -11.97 2.64 -2.06
C GLN A 174 -12.36 4.12 -2.19
N GLU A 175 -11.38 5.02 -2.17
CA GLU A 175 -11.65 6.45 -2.32
C GLU A 175 -12.15 6.79 -3.73
N LEU A 176 -11.61 6.13 -4.76
CA LEU A 176 -12.11 6.28 -6.13
C LEU A 176 -13.54 5.78 -6.29
N GLU A 177 -13.91 4.65 -5.68
CA GLU A 177 -15.30 4.16 -5.70
C GLU A 177 -16.26 5.20 -5.11
N LYS A 178 -15.91 5.81 -3.96
CA LYS A 178 -16.72 6.88 -3.35
C LYS A 178 -16.83 8.09 -4.28
N LEU A 179 -15.71 8.53 -4.88
CA LEU A 179 -15.71 9.64 -5.84
C LEU A 179 -16.57 9.33 -7.07
N PHE A 180 -16.49 8.13 -7.64
CA PHE A 180 -17.31 7.74 -8.79
C PHE A 180 -18.79 7.72 -8.45
N CYS A 181 -19.17 7.22 -7.27
CA CYS A 181 -20.56 7.26 -6.81
C CYS A 181 -21.05 8.69 -6.63
N TYR A 182 -20.25 9.56 -6.02
CA TYR A 182 -20.60 10.98 -5.82
C TYR A 182 -20.73 11.72 -7.14
N CYS A 183 -19.77 11.54 -8.04
CA CYS A 183 -19.71 12.20 -9.34
C CYS A 183 -20.54 11.50 -10.44
N MET A 184 -21.40 10.55 -10.10
CA MET A 184 -22.17 9.75 -11.06
C MET A 184 -22.95 10.59 -12.09
N ASN A 185 -23.40 11.78 -11.69
CA ASN A 185 -24.13 12.74 -12.54
C ASN A 185 -23.23 13.88 -13.07
N HIS A 186 -21.94 13.83 -12.82
CA HIS A 186 -20.96 14.80 -13.31
C HIS A 186 -20.29 14.27 -14.60
N THR A 187 -19.63 15.17 -15.31
CA THR A 187 -18.79 14.80 -16.48
C THR A 187 -17.31 14.73 -16.10
N GLU A 188 -16.92 15.44 -15.04
CA GLU A 188 -15.53 15.57 -14.59
C GLU A 188 -15.42 15.50 -13.07
N ILE A 189 -14.31 14.92 -12.59
CA ILE A 189 -13.93 14.92 -11.17
C ILE A 189 -12.94 16.06 -10.93
N THR A 190 -13.29 16.98 -10.05
CA THR A 190 -12.49 18.16 -9.72
C THR A 190 -11.76 18.02 -8.39
N ALA A 191 -10.86 18.97 -8.09
CA ALA A 191 -10.21 19.04 -6.78
C ALA A 191 -11.23 19.29 -5.64
N ALA A 192 -12.30 20.02 -5.90
CA ALA A 192 -13.36 20.27 -4.92
C ALA A 192 -14.10 18.98 -4.54
N ASP A 193 -14.42 18.14 -5.52
CA ASP A 193 -15.05 16.83 -5.27
C ASP A 193 -14.13 15.92 -4.43
N ILE A 194 -12.82 15.96 -4.72
CA ILE A 194 -11.81 15.23 -3.94
C ILE A 194 -11.76 15.74 -2.50
N ASP A 195 -11.87 17.05 -2.30
CA ASP A 195 -11.86 17.63 -0.95
C ASP A 195 -13.10 17.26 -0.14
N GLU A 196 -14.24 17.21 -0.77
CA GLU A 196 -15.50 16.90 -0.12
C GLU A 196 -15.64 15.40 0.24
N ILE A 197 -15.21 14.52 -0.65
CA ILE A 197 -15.50 13.08 -0.52
C ILE A 197 -14.34 12.29 0.04
N CYS A 198 -13.10 12.61 -0.36
CA CYS A 198 -11.96 11.80 0.04
C CYS A 198 -11.48 12.13 1.44
N THR A 199 -11.43 11.10 2.27
CA THR A 199 -10.90 11.21 3.62
C THR A 199 -9.40 11.48 3.58
N THR A 200 -8.97 12.57 4.20
CA THR A 200 -7.54 12.87 4.33
C THR A 200 -6.86 11.81 5.19
N GLN A 201 -5.76 11.24 4.71
CA GLN A 201 -5.03 10.27 5.52
C GLN A 201 -4.39 10.94 6.74
N ILE A 202 -4.28 10.19 7.84
CA ILE A 202 -3.57 10.58 9.06
C ILE A 202 -2.20 11.20 8.77
N GLY A 203 -1.48 10.64 7.78
CA GLY A 203 -0.19 11.17 7.35
C GLY A 203 -0.24 12.61 6.83
N ASN A 204 -1.33 13.03 6.22
CA ASN A 204 -1.50 14.41 5.75
C ASN A 204 -1.83 15.35 6.90
N HIS A 205 -2.69 14.95 7.84
CA HIS A 205 -2.90 15.73 9.07
C HIS A 205 -1.59 15.94 9.84
N ILE A 206 -0.74 14.90 9.91
CA ILE A 206 0.60 15.01 10.51
C ILE A 206 1.47 16.00 9.73
N PHE A 207 1.42 15.96 8.37
CA PHE A 207 2.18 16.88 7.56
C PHE A 207 1.73 18.33 7.75
N ASP A 208 0.41 18.57 7.71
CA ASP A 208 -0.20 19.89 7.91
C ASP A 208 0.04 20.41 9.33
N MET A 209 0.02 19.52 10.32
CA MET A 209 0.38 19.83 11.72
C MET A 209 1.82 20.32 11.82
N VAL A 210 2.77 19.67 11.12
CA VAL A 210 4.18 20.10 11.08
C VAL A 210 4.32 21.45 10.36
N ASP A 211 3.54 21.71 9.29
CA ASP A 211 3.50 23.02 8.65
C ASP A 211 2.97 24.11 9.61
N ALA A 212 1.91 23.82 10.37
CA ALA A 212 1.38 24.73 11.38
C ALA A 212 2.40 24.99 12.52
N VAL A 213 3.15 23.97 12.95
CA VAL A 213 4.26 24.14 13.92
C VAL A 213 5.35 25.04 13.33
N ALA A 214 5.71 24.86 12.06
CA ALA A 214 6.71 25.69 11.37
C ALA A 214 6.27 27.15 11.25
N ALA A 215 5.00 27.38 10.95
CA ALA A 215 4.38 28.70 10.81
C ALA A 215 4.10 29.37 12.17
N LYS A 216 4.31 28.68 13.31
CA LYS A 216 3.92 29.13 14.64
C LYS A 216 2.41 29.41 14.77
N GLU A 217 1.60 28.61 14.11
CA GLU A 217 0.14 28.62 14.14
C GLU A 217 -0.37 27.60 15.16
N GLN A 218 -0.16 27.89 16.45
CA GLN A 218 -0.42 26.96 17.56
C GLN A 218 -1.86 26.42 17.56
N LYS A 219 -2.85 27.31 17.37
CA LYS A 219 -4.26 26.90 17.34
C LYS A 219 -4.48 25.85 16.24
N LYS A 220 -3.99 26.11 15.05
CA LYS A 220 -4.15 25.21 13.90
C LYS A 220 -3.44 23.86 14.10
N ALA A 221 -2.27 23.87 14.73
CA ALA A 221 -1.57 22.62 15.10
C ALA A 221 -2.39 21.77 16.08
N LEU A 222 -3.03 22.39 17.07
CA LEU A 222 -3.91 21.73 18.01
C LEU A 222 -5.23 21.28 17.37
N ASP A 223 -5.83 22.08 16.47
CA ASP A 223 -7.04 21.70 15.74
C ASP A 223 -6.80 20.39 14.97
N TYR A 224 -5.71 20.25 14.23
CA TYR A 224 -5.34 18.99 13.55
C TYR A 224 -5.12 17.82 14.52
N TYR A 225 -4.58 18.09 15.71
CA TYR A 225 -4.42 17.07 16.74
C TYR A 225 -5.76 16.55 17.25
N TYR A 226 -6.70 17.46 17.56
CA TYR A 226 -8.03 17.09 18.03
C TYR A 226 -8.86 16.40 16.95
N ASP A 227 -8.67 16.76 15.68
CA ASP A 227 -9.27 16.04 14.55
C ASP A 227 -8.84 14.58 14.53
N LEU A 228 -7.54 14.32 14.72
CA LEU A 228 -7.01 12.95 14.80
C LEU A 228 -7.54 12.20 16.04
N LEU A 229 -7.68 12.84 17.18
CA LEU A 229 -8.30 12.22 18.35
C LEU A 229 -9.77 11.88 18.12
N THR A 230 -10.50 12.74 17.40
CA THR A 230 -11.91 12.49 17.00
C THR A 230 -12.02 11.27 16.09
N LEU A 231 -11.00 11.04 15.24
CA LEU A 231 -10.86 9.83 14.43
C LEU A 231 -10.40 8.61 15.24
N LYS A 232 -10.31 8.72 16.58
CA LYS A 232 -9.86 7.68 17.52
C LYS A 232 -8.42 7.23 17.31
N GLU A 233 -7.57 8.10 16.75
CA GLU A 233 -6.15 7.81 16.69
C GLU A 233 -5.50 7.94 18.09
N PRO A 234 -4.72 6.95 18.51
CA PRO A 234 -4.06 7.00 19.82
C PRO A 234 -3.04 8.16 19.90
N PRO A 235 -3.02 8.97 20.97
CA PRO A 235 -2.10 10.10 21.13
C PRO A 235 -0.63 9.72 20.90
N MET A 236 -0.20 8.59 21.44
CA MET A 236 1.17 8.12 21.29
C MET A 236 1.52 7.73 19.83
N ARG A 237 0.54 7.27 19.05
CA ARG A 237 0.74 7.05 17.62
C ARG A 237 0.91 8.38 16.87
N ILE A 238 0.13 9.39 17.23
CA ILE A 238 0.27 10.74 16.67
C ILE A 238 1.66 11.31 16.98
N LEU A 239 2.11 11.23 18.24
CA LEU A 239 3.45 11.66 18.65
C LEU A 239 4.55 10.93 17.86
N TYR A 240 4.44 9.62 17.72
CA TYR A 240 5.39 8.82 16.93
C TYR A 240 5.46 9.30 15.47
N LEU A 241 4.31 9.53 14.83
CA LEU A 241 4.24 9.99 13.43
C LEU A 241 4.80 11.42 13.28
N LEU A 242 4.51 12.32 14.24
CA LEU A 242 5.10 13.66 14.28
C LEU A 242 6.62 13.60 14.42
N THR A 243 7.12 12.86 15.39
CA THR A 243 8.57 12.72 15.64
C THR A 243 9.26 12.09 14.44
N ARG A 244 8.64 11.08 13.82
CA ARG A 244 9.12 10.48 12.58
C ARG A 244 9.18 11.51 11.44
N GLN A 245 8.16 12.36 11.30
CA GLN A 245 8.14 13.40 10.27
C GLN A 245 9.29 14.39 10.47
N PHE A 246 9.51 14.87 11.68
CA PHE A 246 10.62 15.77 11.98
C PHE A 246 11.99 15.11 11.76
N ARG A 247 12.13 13.81 12.03
CA ARG A 247 13.35 13.06 11.74
C ARG A 247 13.60 13.01 10.23
N ILE A 248 12.57 12.72 9.43
CA ILE A 248 12.68 12.72 7.96
C ILE A 248 13.11 14.10 7.45
N LEU A 249 12.52 15.19 7.98
CA LEU A 249 12.91 16.55 7.61
C LEU A 249 14.38 16.83 7.94
N MET A 250 14.88 16.35 9.08
CA MET A 250 16.29 16.48 9.45
C MET A 250 17.21 15.75 8.48
N GLU A 251 16.85 14.51 8.11
CA GLU A 251 17.60 13.70 7.12
C GLU A 251 17.57 14.33 5.75
N VAL A 252 16.41 14.79 5.26
CA VAL A 252 16.24 15.48 3.98
C VAL A 252 17.08 16.76 3.95
N LYS A 253 17.06 17.57 5.02
CA LYS A 253 17.83 18.81 5.12
C LYS A 253 19.33 18.56 5.03
N GLU A 254 19.83 17.51 5.67
CA GLU A 254 21.26 17.15 5.64
C GLU A 254 21.68 16.66 4.26
N MET A 255 20.89 15.79 3.64
CA MET A 255 21.16 15.27 2.30
C MET A 255 21.04 16.35 1.22
N ASP A 256 20.13 17.31 1.37
CA ASP A 256 19.98 18.44 0.46
C ASP A 256 21.23 19.36 0.51
N ARG A 257 21.78 19.59 1.72
CA ARG A 257 23.02 20.35 1.92
C ARG A 257 24.23 19.70 1.26
N THR A 258 24.27 18.36 1.21
CA THR A 258 25.36 17.60 0.59
C THR A 258 25.13 17.33 -0.90
N GLY A 259 24.05 17.89 -1.51
CA GLY A 259 23.78 17.80 -2.93
C GLY A 259 23.28 16.43 -3.40
N VAL A 260 22.74 15.60 -2.50
CA VAL A 260 22.21 14.26 -2.86
C VAL A 260 21.02 14.41 -3.81
N PRO A 261 20.97 13.63 -4.91
CA PRO A 261 19.87 13.67 -5.86
C PRO A 261 18.51 13.29 -5.24
N PRO A 262 17.38 13.88 -5.69
CA PRO A 262 16.05 13.62 -5.13
C PRO A 262 15.66 12.14 -5.10
N LYS A 263 16.03 11.36 -6.08
CA LYS A 263 15.74 9.91 -6.13
C LYS A 263 16.45 9.14 -5.02
N GLU A 264 17.67 9.50 -4.70
CA GLU A 264 18.44 8.87 -3.62
C GLU A 264 17.93 9.30 -2.25
N ILE A 265 17.56 10.59 -2.10
CA ILE A 265 16.89 11.08 -0.87
C ILE A 265 15.63 10.25 -0.64
N ALA A 266 14.76 10.15 -1.65
CA ALA A 266 13.51 9.39 -1.55
C ALA A 266 13.73 7.94 -1.11
N ALA A 267 14.71 7.26 -1.69
CA ALA A 267 15.04 5.87 -1.36
C ALA A 267 15.55 5.72 0.08
N LYS A 268 16.40 6.66 0.55
CA LYS A 268 16.98 6.60 1.90
C LYS A 268 15.96 6.87 3.01
N VAL A 269 15.08 7.86 2.81
CA VAL A 269 14.08 8.24 3.84
C VAL A 269 12.75 7.49 3.69
N GLY A 270 12.61 6.67 2.66
CA GLY A 270 11.41 5.84 2.43
C GLY A 270 10.17 6.64 2.01
N ILE A 271 10.35 7.70 1.19
CA ILE A 271 9.26 8.51 0.65
C ILE A 271 9.22 8.41 -0.89
N MET A 272 8.11 8.85 -1.48
CA MET A 272 8.00 8.89 -2.94
C MET A 272 8.86 10.01 -3.52
N PRO A 273 9.55 9.80 -4.67
CA PRO A 273 10.44 10.79 -5.27
C PRO A 273 9.79 12.16 -5.53
N PHE A 274 8.50 12.19 -5.89
CA PHE A 274 7.77 13.43 -6.15
C PHE A 274 7.47 14.23 -4.87
N LEU A 275 7.45 13.58 -3.70
CA LEU A 275 7.25 14.24 -2.41
C LEU A 275 8.51 14.93 -1.89
N VAL A 276 9.70 14.60 -2.41
CA VAL A 276 10.98 15.20 -1.95
C VAL A 276 10.92 16.72 -2.01
N GLY A 277 10.32 17.30 -3.06
CA GLY A 277 10.15 18.76 -3.18
C GLY A 277 9.34 19.36 -2.02
N LYS A 278 8.24 18.70 -1.62
CA LYS A 278 7.38 19.11 -0.49
C LYS A 278 8.16 19.02 0.83
N TYR A 279 8.87 17.91 1.06
CA TYR A 279 9.69 17.74 2.26
C TYR A 279 10.87 18.73 2.33
N ARG A 280 11.51 19.04 1.21
CA ARG A 280 12.54 20.09 1.13
C ARG A 280 12.00 21.46 1.51
N ALA A 281 10.82 21.81 0.99
CA ALA A 281 10.17 23.08 1.32
C ALA A 281 9.86 23.17 2.82
N GLN A 282 9.29 22.12 3.39
CA GLN A 282 8.99 22.04 4.81
C GLN A 282 10.26 22.08 5.67
N ALA A 283 11.32 21.36 5.28
CA ALA A 283 12.60 21.36 6.00
C ALA A 283 13.31 22.73 6.01
N LYS A 284 13.05 23.60 5.02
CA LYS A 284 13.60 24.97 5.00
C LYS A 284 13.08 25.84 6.14
N ALA A 285 11.87 25.60 6.62
CA ALA A 285 11.24 26.36 7.69
C ALA A 285 11.88 26.17 9.06
N PHE A 286 12.70 25.14 9.24
CA PHE A 286 13.36 24.81 10.49
C PHE A 286 14.88 24.90 10.38
N THR A 287 15.56 25.31 11.46
CA THR A 287 17.00 25.12 11.59
C THR A 287 17.32 23.66 11.97
N ARG A 288 18.55 23.25 11.75
CA ARG A 288 19.02 21.90 12.13
C ARG A 288 18.95 21.68 13.64
N LYS A 289 19.26 22.72 14.42
CA LYS A 289 19.17 22.67 15.89
C LYS A 289 17.75 22.51 16.38
N GLU A 290 16.79 23.19 15.75
CA GLU A 290 15.36 23.05 16.06
C GLU A 290 14.86 21.63 15.75
N LEU A 291 15.13 21.10 14.56
CA LEU A 291 14.71 19.74 14.19
C LEU A 291 15.24 18.69 15.16
N ARG A 292 16.53 18.83 15.55
CA ARG A 292 17.14 17.94 16.54
C ARG A 292 16.45 18.05 17.90
N GLY A 293 16.24 19.26 18.40
CA GLY A 293 15.57 19.49 19.68
C GLY A 293 14.13 18.95 19.70
N ILE A 294 13.40 19.09 18.59
CA ILE A 294 12.04 18.56 18.47
C ILE A 294 12.04 17.01 18.51
N VAL A 295 12.97 16.38 17.81
CA VAL A 295 13.09 14.91 17.83
C VAL A 295 13.47 14.38 19.21
N GLU A 296 14.45 15.02 19.88
CA GLU A 296 14.86 14.68 21.25
C GLU A 296 13.70 14.85 22.25
N ALA A 297 12.94 15.95 22.13
CA ALA A 297 11.76 16.17 22.97
C ALA A 297 10.63 15.16 22.71
N GLY A 298 10.43 14.75 21.46
CA GLY A 298 9.46 13.71 21.14
C GLY A 298 9.78 12.38 21.82
N VAL A 299 11.06 11.99 21.85
CA VAL A 299 11.52 10.79 22.56
C VAL A 299 11.33 10.93 24.07
N GLN A 300 11.66 12.11 24.66
CA GLN A 300 11.46 12.36 26.08
C GLN A 300 9.96 12.33 26.44
N THR A 301 9.10 12.92 25.63
CA THR A 301 7.65 12.89 25.85
C THR A 301 7.11 11.45 25.85
N GLU A 302 7.61 10.60 24.93
CA GLU A 302 7.24 9.18 24.90
C GLU A 302 7.68 8.45 26.18
N GLU A 303 8.88 8.72 26.69
CA GLU A 303 9.38 8.14 27.92
C GLU A 303 8.57 8.60 29.13
N ASP A 304 8.22 9.88 29.24
CA ASP A 304 7.43 10.44 30.34
C ASP A 304 6.03 9.84 30.42
N VAL A 305 5.41 9.56 29.27
CA VAL A 305 4.12 8.83 29.21
C VAL A 305 4.29 7.37 29.62
N LYS A 306 5.30 6.67 29.10
CA LYS A 306 5.56 5.25 29.41
C LYS A 306 5.90 5.03 30.89
N THR A 307 6.53 6.00 31.52
CA THR A 307 6.88 5.97 32.98
C THR A 307 5.75 6.50 33.86
N GLY A 308 4.61 6.91 33.28
CA GLY A 308 3.44 7.37 34.05
C GLY A 308 3.62 8.79 34.66
N LYS A 309 4.61 9.57 34.24
CA LYS A 309 4.80 10.93 34.69
C LYS A 309 3.72 11.88 34.23
N MET A 310 3.14 11.60 33.05
CA MET A 310 2.11 12.45 32.46
C MET A 310 1.14 11.61 31.59
N GLY A 311 -0.12 12.06 31.48
CA GLY A 311 -1.12 11.45 30.60
C GLY A 311 -0.77 11.70 29.13
N ASP A 312 -1.11 10.75 28.27
CA ASP A 312 -0.75 10.72 26.86
C ASP A 312 -1.33 11.92 26.06
N ILE A 313 -2.61 12.25 26.23
CA ILE A 313 -3.26 13.38 25.55
C ILE A 313 -2.55 14.68 25.87
N LEU A 314 -2.38 14.97 27.17
CA LEU A 314 -1.77 16.21 27.64
C LEU A 314 -0.29 16.32 27.21
N SER A 315 0.44 15.21 27.20
CA SER A 315 1.84 15.19 26.78
C SER A 315 2.02 15.63 25.34
N VAL A 316 1.16 15.16 24.43
CA VAL A 316 1.20 15.56 23.01
C VAL A 316 0.75 17.01 22.83
N GLU A 317 -0.25 17.46 23.57
CA GLU A 317 -0.67 18.87 23.56
C GLU A 317 0.49 19.79 23.95
N LEU A 318 1.15 19.51 25.07
CA LEU A 318 2.28 20.30 25.54
C LEU A 318 3.45 20.28 24.57
N PHE A 319 3.73 19.14 23.94
CA PHE A 319 4.72 19.03 22.88
C PHE A 319 4.38 19.98 21.72
N LEU A 320 3.14 19.97 21.24
CA LEU A 320 2.68 20.85 20.15
C LEU A 320 2.75 22.32 20.56
N VAL A 321 2.26 22.67 21.76
CA VAL A 321 2.31 24.04 22.29
C VAL A 321 3.75 24.54 22.36
N GLN A 322 4.67 23.75 22.91
CA GLN A 322 6.09 24.12 23.06
C GLN A 322 6.75 24.50 21.75
N TYR A 323 6.43 23.79 20.66
CA TYR A 323 7.09 23.99 19.37
C TYR A 323 6.30 24.86 18.40
N SER A 324 5.02 25.12 18.63
CA SER A 324 4.17 26.02 17.81
C SER A 324 3.97 27.41 18.40
N SER A 325 4.34 27.66 19.67
CA SER A 325 4.26 28.99 20.25
C SER A 325 5.26 29.97 19.61
N LYS A 326 4.82 31.21 19.46
CA LYS A 326 5.73 32.33 19.16
C LYS A 326 6.61 32.52 20.37
N ARG A 327 7.94 32.43 20.24
CA ARG A 327 8.84 32.83 21.30
C ARG A 327 8.60 34.33 21.53
N GLU A 328 8.14 34.69 22.70
CA GLU A 328 8.29 36.08 23.17
C GLU A 328 9.78 36.38 23.19
N LYS A 329 10.17 37.48 22.54
CA LYS A 329 11.54 37.98 22.47
C LYS A 329 11.93 38.57 23.80
#